data_e9aac34f169a05de0f0ea4b94135eef8
#
_entry.id   e9aac34f169a05de0f0ea4b94135eef8
#
_cell.length_a   1.000
_cell.length_b   1.000
_cell.length_c   1.000
_cell.angle_alpha   90.00
_cell.angle_beta   90.00
_cell.angle_gamma   90.00
#
_symmetry.space_group_name_H-M   'P 1'
#
loop_
_entity.id
_entity.type
_entity.pdbx_description
1 polymer ?
#
loop_
_entity_poly.entity_id
_entity_poly.type
_entity_poly.pdbx_seq_one_letter_code
_entity_poly.pdbx_strand_id
1 'polypeptide(L)'
;MLIDFHTHAFPVKIAARAVSKLARDAGGLQPQTDGTSASLKEEMKKDGVDHSVVLSIATSPKQQTNVNNFAIELNRDPAFVAFGSVHPDAPDALEELERIRAAGLKGVKLHPEYQQFYADEEKMKPIYRKISQLGLVTVFHAGYDYGFPPPYHCMPEHLAKALKWFDSPVVAAHWGGLDCGVEVLQKLCGENLWFDLSYGCGNLPKPIAQQILDKHTPDRLLFASDMPWHRPAWELQLLHCLDLSDSDREKICFRNAQKLLSL
;
A
#
# COMPACT_ATOMS: atom_id res chain seq x y z
N MET A 1 -2.17 -3.88 20.24
CA MET A 1 -1.89 -4.45 18.91
C MET A 1 -1.71 -3.33 17.91
N LEU A 2 -0.75 -3.46 17.00
CA LEU A 2 -0.51 -2.53 15.90
C LEU A 2 -0.22 -3.33 14.64
N ILE A 3 -0.95 -3.05 13.55
CA ILE A 3 -0.74 -3.66 12.24
C ILE A 3 -0.35 -2.56 11.26
N ASP A 4 0.87 -2.64 10.73
CA ASP A 4 1.36 -1.73 9.71
C ASP A 4 0.96 -2.24 8.32
N PHE A 5 0.02 -1.56 7.68
CA PHE A 5 -0.59 -2.03 6.43
C PHE A 5 0.23 -1.70 5.18
N HIS A 6 1.34 -0.97 5.31
CA HIS A 6 2.17 -0.60 4.16
C HIS A 6 3.65 -0.62 4.52
N THR A 7 4.32 -1.68 4.14
CA THR A 7 5.76 -1.84 4.27
C THR A 7 6.35 -2.49 3.03
N HIS A 8 7.68 -2.36 2.86
CA HIS A 8 8.40 -2.99 1.77
C HIS A 8 9.60 -3.78 2.29
N ALA A 9 9.82 -4.95 1.70
CA ALA A 9 11.02 -5.75 1.89
C ALA A 9 11.41 -6.42 0.58
N PHE A 10 12.68 -6.73 0.43
CA PHE A 10 13.28 -7.29 -0.77
C PHE A 10 14.07 -8.54 -0.43
N PRO A 11 14.23 -9.49 -1.40
CA PRO A 11 15.18 -10.59 -1.24
C PRO A 11 16.58 -10.09 -0.86
N VAL A 12 17.22 -10.73 0.13
CA VAL A 12 18.52 -10.31 0.69
C VAL A 12 19.55 -9.99 -0.41
N LYS A 13 19.59 -10.78 -1.48
CA LYS A 13 20.54 -10.59 -2.60
C LYS A 13 20.43 -9.25 -3.31
N ILE A 14 19.28 -8.61 -3.26
CA ILE A 14 19.00 -7.36 -3.99
C ILE A 14 18.62 -6.19 -3.08
N ALA A 15 18.34 -6.43 -1.80
CA ALA A 15 17.76 -5.46 -0.86
C ALA A 15 18.57 -4.14 -0.83
N ALA A 16 19.84 -4.19 -0.51
CA ALA A 16 20.69 -2.99 -0.43
C ALA A 16 20.74 -2.21 -1.76
N ARG A 17 20.82 -2.91 -2.90
CA ARG A 17 20.83 -2.26 -4.22
C ARG A 17 19.46 -1.64 -4.55
N ALA A 18 18.37 -2.34 -4.23
CA ALA A 18 17.00 -1.88 -4.48
C ALA A 18 16.74 -0.61 -3.66
N VAL A 19 16.96 -0.66 -2.36
CA VAL A 19 16.77 0.49 -1.45
C VAL A 19 17.65 1.68 -1.87
N SER A 20 18.93 1.47 -2.15
CA SER A 20 19.82 2.55 -2.60
C SER A 20 19.39 3.18 -3.93
N LYS A 21 18.87 2.38 -4.86
CA LYS A 21 18.36 2.91 -6.14
C LYS A 21 17.10 3.74 -5.90
N LEU A 22 16.12 3.19 -5.20
CA LEU A 22 14.85 3.86 -4.91
C LEU A 22 15.05 5.16 -4.13
N ALA A 23 15.92 5.15 -3.13
CA ALA A 23 16.30 6.34 -2.36
C ALA A 23 16.87 7.46 -3.25
N ARG A 24 17.75 7.13 -4.18
CA ARG A 24 18.32 8.13 -5.11
C ARG A 24 17.25 8.67 -6.07
N ASP A 25 16.44 7.77 -6.65
CA ASP A 25 15.41 8.14 -7.62
C ASP A 25 14.37 9.08 -6.98
N ALA A 26 14.08 8.89 -5.68
CA ALA A 26 13.16 9.73 -4.89
C ALA A 26 13.86 10.92 -4.19
N GLY A 27 14.90 11.49 -4.79
CA GLY A 27 15.52 12.73 -4.30
C GLY A 27 16.45 12.56 -3.09
N GLY A 28 16.90 11.34 -2.78
CA GLY A 28 17.85 11.08 -1.69
C GLY A 28 17.17 10.79 -0.35
N LEU A 29 15.99 10.18 -0.37
CA LEU A 29 15.33 9.70 0.85
C LEU A 29 16.27 8.82 1.69
N GLN A 30 16.15 8.92 3.01
CA GLN A 30 16.97 8.13 3.94
C GLN A 30 16.18 6.90 4.41
N PRO A 31 16.56 5.69 3.98
CA PRO A 31 15.84 4.49 4.38
C PRO A 31 16.11 4.17 5.86
N GLN A 32 15.09 3.67 6.53
CA GLN A 32 15.11 3.29 7.95
C GLN A 32 15.52 1.82 8.15
N THR A 33 15.55 1.03 7.07
CA THR A 33 16.04 -0.37 7.06
C THR A 33 16.98 -0.59 5.88
N ASP A 34 17.69 -1.72 5.88
CA ASP A 34 18.51 -2.16 4.74
C ASP A 34 17.66 -2.79 3.60
N GLY A 35 16.34 -2.82 3.76
CA GLY A 35 15.37 -3.39 2.83
C GLY A 35 15.18 -4.90 2.99
N THR A 36 15.81 -5.56 3.96
CA THR A 36 15.56 -6.98 4.22
C THR A 36 14.36 -7.18 5.16
N SER A 37 13.69 -8.32 5.08
CA SER A 37 12.63 -8.68 6.04
C SER A 37 13.17 -8.82 7.47
N ALA A 38 14.43 -9.19 7.65
CA ALA A 38 15.07 -9.26 8.96
C ALA A 38 15.18 -7.86 9.58
N SER A 39 15.68 -6.88 8.84
CA SER A 39 15.78 -5.50 9.30
C SER A 39 14.41 -4.87 9.53
N LEU A 40 13.42 -5.16 8.67
CA LEU A 40 12.03 -4.75 8.90
C LEU A 40 11.50 -5.29 10.24
N LYS A 41 11.75 -6.56 10.54
CA LYS A 41 11.31 -7.19 11.79
C LYS A 41 11.94 -6.57 13.04
N GLU A 42 13.18 -6.11 12.94
CA GLU A 42 13.85 -5.36 14.01
C GLU A 42 13.18 -4.00 14.27
N GLU A 43 12.84 -3.25 13.21
CA GLU A 43 12.14 -1.98 13.35
C GLU A 43 10.69 -2.17 13.84
N MET A 44 9.97 -3.21 13.38
CA MET A 44 8.67 -3.60 13.93
C MET A 44 8.73 -3.76 15.45
N LYS A 45 9.74 -4.49 15.95
CA LYS A 45 9.93 -4.70 17.38
C LYS A 45 10.22 -3.40 18.14
N LYS A 46 11.02 -2.50 17.56
CA LYS A 46 11.34 -1.20 18.18
C LYS A 46 10.11 -0.29 18.29
N ASP A 47 9.27 -0.27 17.26
CA ASP A 47 8.11 0.60 17.18
C ASP A 47 6.80 -0.09 17.65
N GLY A 48 6.88 -1.33 18.17
CA GLY A 48 5.73 -2.06 18.75
C GLY A 48 4.72 -2.55 17.71
N VAL A 49 5.16 -2.81 16.47
CA VAL A 49 4.33 -3.37 15.40
C VAL A 49 4.26 -4.89 15.55
N ASP A 50 3.05 -5.43 15.63
CA ASP A 50 2.81 -6.87 15.77
C ASP A 50 2.83 -7.60 14.42
N HIS A 51 2.23 -6.99 13.38
CA HIS A 51 2.20 -7.52 12.02
C HIS A 51 2.46 -6.42 10.99
N SER A 52 3.18 -6.76 9.91
CA SER A 52 3.37 -5.87 8.76
C SER A 52 2.82 -6.49 7.49
N VAL A 53 2.05 -5.68 6.73
CA VAL A 53 1.67 -6.03 5.37
C VAL A 53 2.81 -5.62 4.43
N VAL A 54 3.43 -6.61 3.80
CA VAL A 54 4.57 -6.36 2.90
C VAL A 54 4.08 -6.32 1.45
N LEU A 55 4.20 -5.16 0.83
CA LEU A 55 3.69 -4.87 -0.50
C LEU A 55 4.80 -5.06 -1.55
N SER A 56 4.75 -6.16 -2.27
CA SER A 56 5.68 -6.45 -3.36
C SER A 56 5.22 -5.80 -4.67
N ILE A 57 6.16 -5.37 -5.53
CA ILE A 57 5.84 -4.69 -6.81
C ILE A 57 6.57 -5.36 -7.95
N ALA A 58 5.82 -5.86 -8.94
CA ALA A 58 6.37 -6.38 -10.21
C ALA A 58 6.55 -5.20 -11.19
N THR A 59 7.74 -4.62 -11.26
CA THR A 59 8.03 -3.43 -12.08
C THR A 59 8.28 -3.75 -13.56
N SER A 60 8.24 -5.01 -13.95
CA SER A 60 8.25 -5.47 -15.34
C SER A 60 7.58 -6.84 -15.46
N PRO A 61 7.07 -7.21 -16.66
CA PRO A 61 6.43 -8.52 -16.89
C PRO A 61 7.30 -9.70 -16.46
N LYS A 62 8.60 -9.64 -16.76
CA LYS A 62 9.57 -10.72 -16.45
C LYS A 62 9.85 -10.93 -14.96
N GLN A 63 9.54 -9.94 -14.12
CA GLN A 63 9.80 -10.02 -12.68
C GLN A 63 8.64 -10.63 -11.89
N GLN A 64 7.45 -10.64 -12.45
CA GLN A 64 6.19 -10.98 -11.77
C GLN A 64 6.30 -12.30 -10.98
N THR A 65 6.70 -13.38 -11.61
CA THR A 65 6.82 -14.70 -10.97
C THR A 65 7.83 -14.70 -9.81
N ASN A 66 9.00 -14.05 -9.98
CA ASN A 66 10.03 -14.01 -8.94
C ASN A 66 9.60 -13.13 -7.75
N VAL A 67 8.94 -12.01 -8.01
CA VAL A 67 8.38 -11.14 -6.98
C VAL A 67 7.34 -11.90 -6.16
N ASN A 68 6.45 -12.61 -6.79
CA ASN A 68 5.42 -13.39 -6.11
C ASN A 68 5.97 -14.63 -5.40
N ASN A 69 7.02 -15.27 -5.92
CA ASN A 69 7.73 -16.34 -5.19
C ASN A 69 8.31 -15.82 -3.86
N PHE A 70 8.89 -14.63 -3.87
CA PHE A 70 9.37 -14.00 -2.64
C PHE A 70 8.21 -13.68 -1.68
N ALA A 71 7.12 -13.10 -2.17
CA ALA A 71 5.94 -12.80 -1.36
C ALA A 71 5.35 -14.09 -0.72
N ILE A 72 5.24 -15.17 -1.47
CA ILE A 72 4.75 -16.48 -0.98
C ILE A 72 5.67 -17.05 0.10
N GLU A 73 6.98 -16.95 -0.08
CA GLU A 73 7.94 -17.40 0.93
C GLU A 73 7.86 -16.55 2.19
N LEU A 74 7.80 -15.23 2.04
CA LEU A 74 7.72 -14.29 3.15
C LEU A 74 6.43 -14.48 3.97
N ASN A 75 5.32 -14.81 3.32
CA ASN A 75 4.02 -15.04 3.96
C ASN A 75 3.98 -16.28 4.88
N ARG A 76 5.05 -17.10 4.91
CA ARG A 76 5.19 -18.20 5.87
C ARG A 76 5.62 -17.74 7.27
N ASP A 77 6.20 -16.56 7.36
CA ASP A 77 6.52 -15.95 8.66
C ASP A 77 5.28 -15.24 9.20
N PRO A 78 4.78 -15.64 10.38
CA PRO A 78 3.54 -15.08 10.94
C PRO A 78 3.60 -13.59 11.29
N ALA A 79 4.80 -12.99 11.29
CA ALA A 79 4.95 -11.54 11.46
C ALA A 79 4.50 -10.76 10.22
N PHE A 80 4.42 -11.42 9.06
CA PHE A 80 4.15 -10.76 7.79
C PHE A 80 2.86 -11.27 7.13
N VAL A 81 2.16 -10.35 6.50
CA VAL A 81 1.11 -10.62 5.52
C VAL A 81 1.60 -10.11 4.18
N ALA A 82 2.15 -10.99 3.34
CA ALA A 82 2.71 -10.54 2.09
C ALA A 82 1.63 -10.42 1.00
N PHE A 83 1.71 -9.34 0.22
CA PHE A 83 0.89 -9.14 -0.97
C PHE A 83 1.72 -9.42 -2.22
N GLY A 84 1.08 -10.02 -3.21
CA GLY A 84 1.67 -10.22 -4.52
C GLY A 84 1.57 -8.98 -5.41
N SER A 85 1.97 -9.15 -6.66
CA SER A 85 1.84 -8.12 -7.70
C SER A 85 1.77 -8.76 -9.08
N VAL A 86 1.01 -8.16 -10.00
CA VAL A 86 1.02 -8.54 -11.41
C VAL A 86 1.34 -7.34 -12.28
N HIS A 87 2.04 -7.57 -13.39
CA HIS A 87 2.32 -6.50 -14.36
C HIS A 87 1.24 -6.50 -15.45
N PRO A 88 0.65 -5.35 -15.79
CA PRO A 88 -0.42 -5.27 -16.79
C PRO A 88 -0.07 -5.86 -18.15
N ASP A 89 1.20 -5.74 -18.55
CA ASP A 89 1.68 -6.22 -19.84
C ASP A 89 2.26 -7.65 -19.79
N ALA A 90 2.13 -8.35 -18.64
CA ALA A 90 2.50 -9.76 -18.56
C ALA A 90 1.43 -10.62 -19.23
N PRO A 91 1.80 -11.52 -20.16
CA PRO A 91 0.82 -12.34 -20.87
C PRO A 91 0.07 -13.32 -19.96
N ASP A 92 0.66 -13.66 -18.81
CA ASP A 92 0.18 -14.60 -17.81
C ASP A 92 -0.32 -13.89 -16.52
N ALA A 93 -0.67 -12.60 -16.59
CA ALA A 93 -1.08 -11.82 -15.42
C ALA A 93 -2.31 -12.40 -14.71
N LEU A 94 -3.28 -12.93 -15.46
CA LEU A 94 -4.51 -13.48 -14.89
C LEU A 94 -4.27 -14.82 -14.21
N GLU A 95 -3.45 -15.67 -14.78
CA GLU A 95 -3.02 -16.95 -14.21
C GLU A 95 -2.17 -16.73 -12.96
N GLU A 96 -1.33 -15.70 -12.98
CA GLU A 96 -0.51 -15.33 -11.82
C GLU A 96 -1.36 -14.84 -10.64
N LEU A 97 -2.46 -14.15 -10.90
CA LEU A 97 -3.46 -13.80 -9.85
C LEU A 97 -4.08 -15.05 -9.23
N GLU A 98 -4.40 -16.07 -10.02
CA GLU A 98 -4.88 -17.35 -9.50
C GLU A 98 -3.82 -18.05 -8.63
N ARG A 99 -2.56 -18.02 -9.07
CA ARG A 99 -1.43 -18.57 -8.30
C ARG A 99 -1.22 -17.83 -6.97
N ILE A 100 -1.29 -16.51 -6.98
CA ILE A 100 -1.25 -15.66 -5.77
C ILE A 100 -2.33 -16.10 -4.79
N ARG A 101 -3.57 -16.22 -5.26
CA ARG A 101 -4.70 -16.61 -4.42
C ARG A 101 -4.56 -18.04 -3.89
N ALA A 102 -4.16 -18.99 -4.74
CA ALA A 102 -3.95 -20.39 -4.38
C ALA A 102 -2.84 -20.57 -3.34
N ALA A 103 -1.82 -19.71 -3.38
CA ALA A 103 -0.75 -19.68 -2.39
C ALA A 103 -1.15 -19.03 -1.05
N GLY A 104 -2.40 -18.55 -0.91
CA GLY A 104 -2.93 -17.99 0.34
C GLY A 104 -2.64 -16.51 0.56
N LEU A 105 -2.06 -15.79 -0.40
CA LEU A 105 -1.89 -14.36 -0.30
C LEU A 105 -3.26 -13.65 -0.29
N LYS A 106 -3.36 -12.57 0.47
CA LYS A 106 -4.64 -11.88 0.71
C LYS A 106 -4.89 -10.73 -0.27
N GLY A 107 -3.88 -10.28 -1.00
CA GLY A 107 -4.03 -9.16 -1.92
C GLY A 107 -2.86 -8.95 -2.84
N VAL A 108 -2.96 -7.88 -3.63
CA VAL A 108 -1.96 -7.46 -4.60
C VAL A 108 -1.67 -5.97 -4.46
N LYS A 109 -0.42 -5.59 -4.70
CA LYS A 109 0.02 -4.20 -4.86
C LYS A 109 0.13 -3.88 -6.34
N LEU A 110 -0.46 -2.78 -6.74
CA LEU A 110 -0.28 -2.16 -8.05
C LEU A 110 0.38 -0.79 -7.87
N HIS A 111 1.34 -0.51 -8.72
CA HIS A 111 2.09 0.75 -8.68
C HIS A 111 2.09 1.39 -10.07
N PRO A 112 1.09 2.21 -10.39
CA PRO A 112 0.87 2.74 -11.73
C PRO A 112 2.09 3.43 -12.36
N GLU A 113 2.92 4.14 -11.56
CA GLU A 113 4.12 4.80 -12.06
C GLU A 113 5.18 3.76 -12.51
N TYR A 114 5.51 2.77 -11.67
CA TYR A 114 6.48 1.74 -12.01
C TYR A 114 6.00 0.79 -13.09
N GLN A 115 4.68 0.58 -13.20
CA GLN A 115 4.06 -0.38 -14.10
C GLN A 115 3.49 0.26 -15.37
N GLN A 116 3.60 1.58 -15.51
CA GLN A 116 3.28 2.39 -16.70
C GLN A 116 1.84 2.19 -17.21
N PHE A 117 0.86 2.39 -16.32
CA PHE A 117 -0.56 2.37 -16.68
C PHE A 117 -1.34 3.40 -15.87
N TYR A 118 -2.36 4.01 -16.46
CA TYR A 118 -3.31 4.82 -15.71
C TYR A 118 -4.31 3.94 -14.97
N ALA A 119 -4.64 4.30 -13.71
CA ALA A 119 -5.56 3.49 -12.89
C ALA A 119 -6.94 3.29 -13.57
N ASP A 120 -7.42 4.25 -14.35
CA ASP A 120 -8.66 4.20 -15.12
C ASP A 120 -8.49 3.76 -16.58
N GLU A 121 -7.36 3.15 -16.93
CA GLU A 121 -7.12 2.66 -18.28
C GLU A 121 -7.93 1.40 -18.59
N GLU A 122 -8.60 1.38 -19.73
CA GLU A 122 -9.50 0.26 -20.13
C GLU A 122 -8.81 -1.12 -20.14
N LYS A 123 -7.51 -1.17 -20.47
CA LYS A 123 -6.74 -2.43 -20.47
C LYS A 123 -6.65 -3.08 -19.08
N MET A 124 -6.87 -2.31 -18.00
CA MET A 124 -6.81 -2.80 -16.63
C MET A 124 -8.06 -3.56 -16.18
N LYS A 125 -9.19 -3.37 -16.86
CA LYS A 125 -10.46 -4.00 -16.49
C LYS A 125 -10.41 -5.51 -16.30
N PRO A 126 -9.78 -6.30 -17.20
CA PRO A 126 -9.67 -7.75 -17.03
C PRO A 126 -8.94 -8.12 -15.73
N ILE A 127 -7.85 -7.40 -15.40
CA ILE A 127 -7.06 -7.61 -14.18
C ILE A 127 -7.91 -7.29 -12.94
N TYR A 128 -8.58 -6.13 -12.90
CA TYR A 128 -9.40 -5.70 -11.77
C TYR A 128 -10.58 -6.63 -11.53
N ARG A 129 -11.25 -7.08 -12.59
CA ARG A 129 -12.32 -8.08 -12.50
C ARG A 129 -11.81 -9.41 -11.98
N LYS A 130 -10.63 -9.87 -12.43
CA LYS A 130 -10.02 -11.10 -11.96
C LYS A 130 -9.64 -11.01 -10.48
N ILE A 131 -9.06 -9.89 -10.05
CA ILE A 131 -8.76 -9.60 -8.63
C ILE A 131 -10.05 -9.70 -7.80
N SER A 132 -11.12 -9.08 -8.27
CA SER A 132 -12.44 -9.09 -7.60
C SER A 132 -13.02 -10.50 -7.52
N GLN A 133 -13.00 -11.28 -8.61
CA GLN A 133 -13.45 -12.68 -8.64
C GLN A 133 -12.71 -13.56 -7.63
N LEU A 134 -11.43 -13.29 -7.41
CA LEU A 134 -10.59 -14.01 -6.46
C LEU A 134 -10.72 -13.51 -5.02
N GLY A 135 -11.46 -12.41 -4.79
CA GLY A 135 -11.63 -11.79 -3.47
C GLY A 135 -10.32 -11.25 -2.90
N LEU A 136 -9.40 -10.81 -3.77
CA LEU A 136 -8.13 -10.22 -3.34
C LEU A 136 -8.29 -8.73 -3.04
N VAL A 137 -7.60 -8.25 -2.01
CA VAL A 137 -7.48 -6.82 -1.72
C VAL A 137 -6.51 -6.19 -2.71
N THR A 138 -6.85 -5.02 -3.27
CA THR A 138 -5.93 -4.27 -4.13
C THR A 138 -5.40 -3.06 -3.40
N VAL A 139 -4.08 -2.89 -3.30
CA VAL A 139 -3.43 -1.68 -2.81
C VAL A 139 -2.82 -0.94 -3.98
N PHE A 140 -3.27 0.29 -4.22
CA PHE A 140 -2.65 1.20 -5.19
C PHE A 140 -1.66 2.13 -4.49
N HIS A 141 -0.49 2.35 -5.11
CA HIS A 141 0.19 3.62 -4.91
C HIS A 141 -0.70 4.71 -5.50
N ALA A 142 -0.97 5.78 -4.76
CA ALA A 142 -1.86 6.85 -5.19
C ALA A 142 -1.22 8.23 -4.97
N GLY A 143 -1.55 9.18 -5.84
CA GLY A 143 -1.01 10.53 -5.83
C GLY A 143 0.32 10.66 -6.56
N TYR A 144 1.15 11.57 -6.07
CA TYR A 144 2.50 11.81 -6.61
C TYR A 144 3.44 10.64 -6.30
N ASP A 145 4.53 10.52 -7.07
CA ASP A 145 5.68 9.68 -6.73
C ASP A 145 6.95 10.50 -6.99
N TYR A 146 7.76 10.68 -5.95
CA TYR A 146 8.97 11.52 -6.02
C TYR A 146 10.05 10.97 -6.96
N GLY A 147 9.95 9.70 -7.34
CA GLY A 147 10.85 9.05 -8.29
C GLY A 147 10.50 9.28 -9.75
N PHE A 148 9.38 9.97 -10.04
CA PHE A 148 8.87 10.14 -11.41
C PHE A 148 8.48 11.59 -11.71
N PRO A 149 8.69 12.05 -12.95
CA PRO A 149 8.12 13.30 -13.41
C PRO A 149 6.62 13.14 -13.78
N PRO A 150 5.85 14.23 -13.80
CA PRO A 150 4.49 14.17 -14.33
C PRO A 150 4.49 13.79 -15.84
N PRO A 151 3.36 13.24 -16.37
CA PRO A 151 2.08 13.07 -15.70
C PRO A 151 2.06 11.88 -14.76
N TYR A 152 1.28 12.00 -13.66
CA TYR A 152 1.11 10.90 -12.70
C TYR A 152 -0.10 10.05 -13.04
N HIS A 153 0.03 8.72 -12.82
CA HIS A 153 -0.89 7.73 -13.36
C HIS A 153 -2.02 7.32 -12.42
N CYS A 154 -1.90 7.64 -11.12
CA CYS A 154 -2.90 7.29 -10.10
C CYS A 154 -3.31 8.49 -9.24
N MET A 155 -3.63 9.60 -9.88
CA MET A 155 -4.23 10.74 -9.19
C MET A 155 -5.61 10.38 -8.65
N PRO A 156 -6.13 11.05 -7.60
CA PRO A 156 -7.43 10.76 -7.01
C PRO A 156 -8.58 10.66 -8.02
N GLU A 157 -8.57 11.47 -9.06
CA GLU A 157 -9.59 11.42 -10.12
C GLU A 157 -9.51 10.13 -10.97
N HIS A 158 -8.31 9.62 -11.28
CA HIS A 158 -8.14 8.36 -12.01
C HIS A 158 -8.61 7.18 -11.17
N LEU A 159 -8.22 7.16 -9.88
CA LEU A 159 -8.63 6.11 -8.98
C LEU A 159 -10.14 6.09 -8.76
N ALA A 160 -10.77 7.25 -8.56
CA ALA A 160 -12.23 7.36 -8.43
C ALA A 160 -12.98 6.77 -9.64
N LYS A 161 -12.48 6.99 -10.86
CA LYS A 161 -13.05 6.40 -12.08
C LYS A 161 -12.86 4.89 -12.18
N ALA A 162 -11.74 4.37 -11.62
CA ALA A 162 -11.44 2.94 -11.65
C ALA A 162 -12.27 2.13 -10.64
N LEU A 163 -12.73 2.73 -9.53
CA LEU A 163 -13.46 2.03 -8.47
C LEU A 163 -14.65 1.22 -8.96
N LYS A 164 -15.36 1.70 -9.99
CA LYS A 164 -16.52 1.01 -10.59
C LYS A 164 -16.19 -0.35 -11.23
N TRP A 165 -14.92 -0.68 -11.37
CA TRP A 165 -14.48 -1.95 -11.96
C TRP A 165 -14.13 -3.00 -10.91
N PHE A 166 -14.23 -2.64 -9.62
CA PHE A 166 -13.95 -3.51 -8.50
C PHE A 166 -15.20 -3.88 -7.71
N ASP A 167 -15.31 -5.16 -7.38
CA ASP A 167 -16.25 -5.71 -6.39
C ASP A 167 -15.52 -6.17 -5.12
N SER A 168 -14.18 -6.16 -5.12
CA SER A 168 -13.33 -6.46 -3.97
C SER A 168 -12.75 -5.18 -3.34
N PRO A 169 -12.24 -5.25 -2.10
CA PRO A 169 -11.70 -4.07 -1.43
C PRO A 169 -10.53 -3.42 -2.18
N VAL A 170 -10.57 -2.11 -2.30
CA VAL A 170 -9.49 -1.27 -2.84
C VAL A 170 -8.94 -0.39 -1.73
N VAL A 171 -7.62 -0.30 -1.64
CA VAL A 171 -6.89 0.57 -0.72
C VAL A 171 -6.08 1.58 -1.53
N ALA A 172 -6.31 2.85 -1.31
CA ALA A 172 -5.47 3.93 -1.82
C ALA A 172 -4.40 4.27 -0.78
N ALA A 173 -3.13 4.13 -1.15
CA ALA A 173 -2.01 4.43 -0.27
C ALA A 173 -1.89 5.94 0.01
N HIS A 174 -1.15 6.26 1.08
CA HIS A 174 -0.72 7.61 1.40
C HIS A 174 -1.89 8.59 1.61
N TRP A 175 -2.78 8.25 2.57
CA TRP A 175 -3.97 9.05 2.87
C TRP A 175 -4.91 9.22 1.68
N GLY A 176 -4.91 8.26 0.75
CA GLY A 176 -5.68 8.31 -0.48
C GLY A 176 -4.95 8.95 -1.67
N GLY A 177 -3.77 9.53 -1.45
CA GLY A 177 -2.91 10.09 -2.50
C GLY A 177 -1.83 11.00 -1.94
N LEU A 178 -0.56 10.61 -2.15
CA LEU A 178 0.60 11.38 -1.72
C LEU A 178 0.53 12.80 -2.30
N ASP A 179 0.69 13.81 -1.44
CA ASP A 179 0.63 15.24 -1.77
C ASP A 179 -0.68 15.72 -2.45
N CYS A 180 -1.75 14.92 -2.39
CA CYS A 180 -3.04 15.20 -3.04
C CYS A 180 -4.18 15.44 -2.05
N GLY A 181 -3.90 15.84 -0.80
CA GLY A 181 -4.91 15.89 0.26
C GLY A 181 -6.20 16.63 -0.08
N VAL A 182 -6.11 17.73 -0.83
CA VAL A 182 -7.30 18.50 -1.28
C VAL A 182 -8.11 17.72 -2.32
N GLU A 183 -7.44 17.14 -3.29
CA GLU A 183 -8.08 16.32 -4.34
C GLU A 183 -8.69 15.05 -3.73
N VAL A 184 -8.03 14.43 -2.74
CA VAL A 184 -8.56 13.29 -1.97
C VAL A 184 -9.86 13.66 -1.27
N LEU A 185 -9.91 14.81 -0.59
CA LEU A 185 -11.12 15.33 0.04
C LEU A 185 -12.27 15.52 -0.95
N GLN A 186 -11.96 15.92 -2.18
CA GLN A 186 -12.98 16.20 -3.20
C GLN A 186 -13.43 14.97 -3.97
N LYS A 187 -12.55 13.98 -4.19
CA LYS A 187 -12.77 12.89 -5.15
C LYS A 187 -12.92 11.52 -4.53
N LEU A 188 -12.28 11.25 -3.37
CA LEU A 188 -12.19 9.92 -2.79
C LEU A 188 -12.84 9.80 -1.42
N CYS A 189 -12.87 10.87 -0.62
CA CYS A 189 -13.51 10.80 0.68
C CYS A 189 -15.01 10.54 0.57
N GLY A 190 -15.47 9.49 1.27
CA GLY A 190 -16.86 9.01 1.22
C GLY A 190 -17.11 7.91 0.20
N GLU A 191 -16.19 7.69 -0.75
CA GLU A 191 -16.29 6.60 -1.72
C GLU A 191 -16.03 5.22 -1.06
N ASN A 192 -16.40 4.14 -1.78
CA ASN A 192 -16.26 2.78 -1.29
C ASN A 192 -14.85 2.22 -1.48
N LEU A 193 -13.89 2.79 -0.76
CA LEU A 193 -12.50 2.32 -0.73
C LEU A 193 -11.90 2.52 0.66
N TRP A 194 -10.71 2.01 0.88
CA TRP A 194 -9.91 2.17 2.09
C TRP A 194 -8.75 3.13 1.83
N PHE A 195 -8.29 3.84 2.85
CA PHE A 195 -7.00 4.54 2.81
C PHE A 195 -6.01 3.88 3.76
N ASP A 196 -4.79 3.67 3.33
CA ASP A 196 -3.70 3.52 4.26
C ASP A 196 -3.12 4.90 4.63
N LEU A 197 -2.74 5.06 5.87
CA LEU A 197 -2.33 6.34 6.43
C LEU A 197 -0.81 6.52 6.43
N SER A 198 -0.13 5.87 5.49
CA SER A 198 1.32 5.97 5.37
C SER A 198 1.78 7.33 4.86
N TYR A 199 3.00 7.68 5.21
CA TYR A 199 3.71 8.88 4.72
C TYR A 199 3.01 10.21 5.06
N GLY A 200 2.20 10.25 6.11
CA GLY A 200 1.44 11.45 6.51
C GLY A 200 2.26 12.41 7.36
N CYS A 201 3.06 11.88 8.30
CA CYS A 201 3.83 12.69 9.23
C CYS A 201 4.88 13.54 8.50
N GLY A 202 4.80 14.85 8.64
CA GLY A 202 5.68 15.79 7.96
C GLY A 202 5.29 16.16 6.53
N ASN A 203 4.38 15.41 5.88
CA ASN A 203 3.95 15.65 4.50
C ASN A 203 2.50 16.14 4.41
N LEU A 204 1.59 15.54 5.17
CA LEU A 204 0.18 15.92 5.14
C LEU A 204 -0.11 16.98 6.22
N PRO A 205 -0.59 18.18 5.87
CA PRO A 205 -0.97 19.20 6.87
C PRO A 205 -2.06 18.67 7.81
N LYS A 206 -1.86 18.85 9.11
CA LYS A 206 -2.79 18.38 10.15
C LYS A 206 -4.26 18.74 9.88
N PRO A 207 -4.63 19.97 9.46
CA PRO A 207 -6.02 20.30 9.15
C PRO A 207 -6.61 19.47 8.01
N ILE A 208 -5.80 19.09 7.02
CA ILE A 208 -6.23 18.22 5.91
C ILE A 208 -6.39 16.80 6.40
N ALA A 209 -5.44 16.28 7.19
CA ALA A 209 -5.54 14.96 7.81
C ALA A 209 -6.84 14.84 8.63
N GLN A 210 -7.15 15.83 9.46
CA GLN A 210 -8.39 15.85 10.25
C GLN A 210 -9.64 15.83 9.35
N GLN A 211 -9.68 16.65 8.30
CA GLN A 211 -10.81 16.67 7.37
C GLN A 211 -10.98 15.33 6.64
N ILE A 212 -9.89 14.64 6.31
CA ILE A 212 -9.95 13.30 5.72
C ILE A 212 -10.57 12.31 6.73
N LEU A 213 -10.12 12.31 8.00
CA LEU A 213 -10.70 11.48 9.06
C LEU A 213 -12.21 11.72 9.21
N ASP A 214 -12.61 13.00 9.29
CA ASP A 214 -14.01 13.38 9.49
C ASP A 214 -14.91 13.00 8.31
N LYS A 215 -14.37 13.08 7.09
CA LYS A 215 -15.16 12.90 5.86
C LYS A 215 -15.15 11.45 5.35
N HIS A 216 -14.06 10.70 5.56
CA HIS A 216 -13.94 9.34 5.00
C HIS A 216 -14.41 8.25 5.96
N THR A 217 -14.55 8.51 7.23
CA THR A 217 -14.86 7.58 8.34
C THR A 217 -13.67 6.71 8.81
N PRO A 218 -13.43 6.63 10.12
CA PRO A 218 -12.39 5.78 10.69
C PRO A 218 -12.52 4.28 10.38
N ASP A 219 -13.73 3.82 10.01
CA ASP A 219 -13.98 2.41 9.71
C ASP A 219 -13.32 1.90 8.42
N ARG A 220 -12.74 2.80 7.61
CA ARG A 220 -12.06 2.47 6.35
C ARG A 220 -10.66 3.05 6.27
N LEU A 221 -10.04 3.31 7.41
CA LEU A 221 -8.67 3.78 7.51
C LEU A 221 -7.79 2.70 8.11
N LEU A 222 -6.57 2.58 7.62
CA LEU A 222 -5.61 1.56 8.00
C LEU A 222 -4.32 2.23 8.45
N PHE A 223 -3.83 1.91 9.64
CA PHE A 223 -2.51 2.36 10.05
C PHE A 223 -1.44 1.80 9.11
N ALA A 224 -0.52 2.66 8.68
CA ALA A 224 0.54 2.29 7.77
C ALA A 224 1.72 3.27 7.87
N SER A 225 2.94 2.80 7.54
CA SER A 225 4.14 3.64 7.62
C SER A 225 4.77 3.96 6.26
N ASP A 226 4.80 3.02 5.35
CA ASP A 226 5.64 2.99 4.13
C ASP A 226 7.13 2.70 4.44
N MET A 227 7.39 1.88 5.48
CA MET A 227 8.74 1.39 5.76
C MET A 227 9.34 0.72 4.49
N PRO A 228 10.55 1.02 4.04
CA PRO A 228 11.64 1.66 4.78
C PRO A 228 11.70 3.20 4.70
N TRP A 229 10.77 3.87 4.07
CA TRP A 229 10.87 5.32 3.82
C TRP A 229 10.40 6.15 5.02
N HIS A 230 9.41 5.66 5.75
CA HIS A 230 8.87 6.29 6.95
C HIS A 230 8.79 5.29 8.12
N ARG A 231 8.70 5.79 9.35
CA ARG A 231 8.63 4.94 10.55
C ARG A 231 7.22 4.88 11.12
N PRO A 232 6.78 3.70 11.62
CA PRO A 232 5.53 3.58 12.38
C PRO A 232 5.40 4.61 13.52
N ALA A 233 6.49 4.85 14.26
CA ALA A 233 6.49 5.82 15.35
C ALA A 233 6.11 7.25 14.91
N TRP A 234 6.51 7.66 13.71
CA TRP A 234 6.18 9.00 13.19
C TRP A 234 4.69 9.10 12.82
N GLU A 235 4.14 8.07 12.19
CA GLU A 235 2.72 8.03 11.83
C GLU A 235 1.82 7.93 13.07
N LEU A 236 2.24 7.18 14.10
CA LEU A 236 1.57 7.19 15.40
C LEU A 236 1.55 8.59 16.03
N GLN A 237 2.66 9.34 15.91
CA GLN A 237 2.72 10.71 16.42
C GLN A 237 1.71 11.62 15.70
N LEU A 238 1.57 11.51 14.38
CA LEU A 238 0.54 12.23 13.64
C LEU A 238 -0.86 11.85 14.15
N LEU A 239 -1.17 10.54 14.24
CA LEU A 239 -2.48 10.07 14.75
C LEU A 239 -2.78 10.56 16.17
N HIS A 240 -1.78 10.67 17.04
CA HIS A 240 -1.96 11.21 18.40
C HIS A 240 -2.29 12.72 18.41
N CYS A 241 -1.89 13.43 17.37
CA CYS A 241 -2.18 14.87 17.25
C CYS A 241 -3.57 15.16 16.66
N LEU A 242 -4.29 14.13 16.18
CA LEU A 242 -5.61 14.28 15.56
C LEU A 242 -6.72 13.99 16.57
N ASP A 243 -7.88 14.61 16.37
CA ASP A 243 -9.07 14.40 17.19
C ASP A 243 -9.72 13.06 16.81
N LEU A 244 -9.40 12.04 17.59
CA LEU A 244 -9.87 10.68 17.43
C LEU A 244 -10.26 10.08 18.76
N SER A 245 -11.41 9.42 18.82
CA SER A 245 -11.77 8.58 19.96
C SER A 245 -10.80 7.41 20.10
N ASP A 246 -10.64 6.88 21.32
CA ASP A 246 -9.83 5.67 21.54
C ASP A 246 -10.36 4.48 20.70
N SER A 247 -11.68 4.36 20.55
CA SER A 247 -12.31 3.33 19.72
C SER A 247 -11.92 3.46 18.25
N ASP A 248 -11.91 4.69 17.70
CA ASP A 248 -11.54 4.91 16.31
C ASP A 248 -10.04 4.72 16.10
N ARG A 249 -9.23 5.11 17.08
CA ARG A 249 -7.80 4.82 17.07
C ARG A 249 -7.53 3.31 17.03
N GLU A 250 -8.24 2.52 17.84
CA GLU A 250 -8.13 1.05 17.78
C GLU A 250 -8.54 0.47 16.43
N LYS A 251 -9.63 0.99 15.81
CA LYS A 251 -10.04 0.58 14.46
C LYS A 251 -8.90 0.80 13.47
N ILE A 252 -8.35 2.00 13.44
CA ILE A 252 -7.26 2.38 12.52
C ILE A 252 -6.01 1.53 12.77
N CYS A 253 -5.60 1.39 14.04
CA CYS A 253 -4.35 0.71 14.38
C CYS A 253 -4.36 -0.79 14.10
N PHE A 254 -5.50 -1.48 14.19
CA PHE A 254 -5.52 -2.93 13.98
C PHE A 254 -6.86 -3.54 13.59
N ARG A 255 -8.02 -3.11 14.13
CA ARG A 255 -9.29 -3.82 13.91
C ARG A 255 -9.71 -3.86 12.45
N ASN A 256 -9.53 -2.75 11.74
CA ASN A 256 -9.83 -2.64 10.33
C ASN A 256 -8.96 -3.58 9.48
N ALA A 257 -7.65 -3.60 9.74
CA ALA A 257 -6.73 -4.52 9.06
C ALA A 257 -7.07 -5.98 9.35
N GLN A 258 -7.37 -6.34 10.61
CA GLN A 258 -7.83 -7.68 10.98
C GLN A 258 -9.08 -8.10 10.20
N LYS A 259 -10.09 -7.22 10.16
CA LYS A 259 -11.34 -7.47 9.41
C LYS A 259 -11.06 -7.64 7.92
N LEU A 260 -10.28 -6.74 7.32
CA LEU A 260 -9.99 -6.74 5.89
C LEU A 260 -9.19 -7.96 5.44
N LEU A 261 -8.25 -8.42 6.28
CA LEU A 261 -7.34 -9.54 6.01
C LEU A 261 -7.80 -10.87 6.60
N SER A 262 -8.87 -10.87 7.39
CA SER A 262 -9.34 -12.06 8.13
C SER A 262 -8.21 -12.68 8.97
N LEU A 263 -7.58 -11.87 9.83
CA LEU A 263 -6.52 -12.25 10.78
C LEU A 263 -7.09 -12.61 12.14
#